data_fd6fb111ff0dad706690e2319b141b62
#
_entry.id   fd6fb111ff0dad706690e2319b141b62
#
_cell.length_a   1.000
_cell.length_b   1.000
_cell.length_c   1.000
_cell.angle_alpha   90.00
_cell.angle_beta   90.00
_cell.angle_gamma   90.00
#
_symmetry.space_group_name_H-M   'P 1'
#
loop_
_entity.id
_entity.type
_entity.pdbx_description
1 polymer ?
#
loop_
_entity_poly.entity_id
_entity_poly.type
_entity_poly.pdbx_seq_one_letter_code
_entity_poly.pdbx_strand_id
1 'polypeptide(L)'
;MKKLSLAKTLNLSLLGILPLLSACAHEGGNMIATSSAPQWVQRMACFDPQQKIICGVGAAQHIPDLSLAQQTADVRARAVVAQQLKSYMAILTKSYQNSVAGGANEDQTAAEQEASSTMKSFTKTTLRGVMIVDHYRDADGTVFAKAQIDLATFKNMVKNYNQMNEKMKQAIEKDADKSFDELSKEESKH
;
A
#
# COMPACT_ATOMS: atom_id res chain seq x y z
N MET A 1 -77.28 11.93 -41.27
CA MET A 1 -77.81 10.58 -41.41
C MET A 1 -76.93 9.62 -40.69
N LYS A 2 -77.44 9.07 -39.55
CA LYS A 2 -77.42 7.61 -39.25
C LYS A 2 -76.02 6.96 -39.27
N LYS A 3 -75.56 6.23 -38.28
CA LYS A 3 -76.15 5.43 -37.18
C LYS A 3 -74.96 5.11 -36.20
N LEU A 4 -75.07 5.23 -34.99
CA LEU A 4 -75.21 4.31 -33.84
C LEU A 4 -74.84 2.83 -34.10
N SER A 5 -73.86 2.30 -33.31
CA SER A 5 -73.82 0.93 -32.76
C SER A 5 -72.58 0.82 -31.86
N LEU A 6 -72.62 0.82 -30.64
CA LEU A 6 -72.96 -0.05 -29.50
C LEU A 6 -72.34 -1.45 -29.56
N ALA A 7 -71.68 -1.77 -28.48
CA ALA A 7 -71.27 -3.07 -27.93
C ALA A 7 -69.78 -3.45 -28.15
N LYS A 8 -69.04 -3.99 -27.26
CA LYS A 8 -69.35 -4.74 -26.05
C LYS A 8 -68.03 -4.89 -25.24
N THR A 9 -68.15 -4.79 -23.98
CA THR A 9 -67.21 -5.20 -22.94
C THR A 9 -66.59 -6.56 -23.19
N LEU A 10 -65.26 -6.68 -23.08
CA LEU A 10 -64.67 -7.92 -22.66
C LEU A 10 -63.45 -7.61 -21.78
N ASN A 11 -63.64 -7.80 -20.49
CA ASN A 11 -62.62 -7.92 -19.48
C ASN A 11 -61.77 -9.17 -19.81
N LEU A 12 -60.51 -8.98 -20.03
CA LEU A 12 -59.57 -10.07 -19.94
C LEU A 12 -58.41 -9.64 -19.05
N SER A 13 -58.49 -10.08 -17.82
CA SER A 13 -57.45 -9.98 -16.82
C SER A 13 -56.25 -10.80 -17.27
N LEU A 14 -55.22 -10.12 -17.75
CA LEU A 14 -53.94 -10.75 -18.02
C LEU A 14 -53.06 -10.54 -16.82
N LEU A 15 -52.93 -11.63 -16.04
CA LEU A 15 -52.01 -11.81 -14.92
C LEU A 15 -50.58 -11.61 -15.42
N GLY A 16 -50.03 -10.39 -15.25
CA GLY A 16 -48.62 -10.10 -15.53
C GLY A 16 -47.72 -10.71 -14.46
N ILE A 17 -47.06 -11.79 -14.84
CA ILE A 17 -45.97 -12.39 -14.10
C ILE A 17 -44.81 -11.39 -14.16
N LEU A 18 -44.53 -10.68 -13.05
CA LEU A 18 -43.28 -9.94 -12.86
C LEU A 18 -42.16 -10.94 -12.67
N PRO A 19 -41.07 -10.91 -13.45
CA PRO A 19 -39.87 -11.63 -13.11
C PRO A 19 -39.19 -10.89 -11.93
N LEU A 20 -39.11 -11.56 -10.80
CA LEU A 20 -38.23 -11.19 -9.69
C LEU A 20 -36.78 -11.30 -10.20
N LEU A 21 -36.24 -10.21 -10.68
CA LEU A 21 -34.81 -10.02 -10.81
C LEU A 21 -34.25 -9.94 -9.39
N SER A 22 -33.85 -11.09 -8.81
CA SER A 22 -32.98 -11.11 -7.66
C SER A 22 -31.64 -10.51 -8.06
N ALA A 23 -31.49 -9.20 -7.83
CA ALA A 23 -30.21 -8.57 -7.78
C ALA A 23 -29.43 -9.20 -6.63
N CYS A 24 -28.49 -10.10 -6.94
CA CYS A 24 -27.41 -10.42 -6.01
C CYS A 24 -26.64 -9.12 -5.75
N ALA A 25 -27.04 -8.38 -4.73
CA ALA A 25 -26.21 -7.39 -4.13
C ALA A 25 -25.00 -8.15 -3.58
N HIS A 26 -23.88 -8.01 -4.27
CA HIS A 26 -22.58 -8.40 -3.74
C HIS A 26 -22.31 -7.41 -2.62
N GLU A 27 -22.74 -7.76 -1.41
CA GLU A 27 -22.29 -7.07 -0.20
C GLU A 27 -20.78 -7.28 -0.11
N GLY A 28 -20.03 -6.33 -0.69
CA GLY A 28 -18.66 -6.11 -0.32
C GLY A 28 -18.67 -5.93 1.19
N GLY A 29 -18.17 -6.93 1.91
CA GLY A 29 -18.15 -6.90 3.37
C GLY A 29 -17.46 -5.62 3.85
N ASN A 30 -18.26 -4.62 4.19
CA ASN A 30 -17.83 -3.55 5.07
C ASN A 30 -17.41 -4.22 6.36
N MET A 31 -16.11 -4.36 6.58
CA MET A 31 -15.59 -4.63 7.91
C MET A 31 -16.04 -3.46 8.76
N ILE A 32 -17.09 -3.67 9.53
CA ILE A 32 -17.57 -2.71 10.53
C ILE A 32 -16.50 -2.69 11.60
N ALA A 33 -15.53 -1.78 11.43
CA ALA A 33 -14.58 -1.49 12.48
C ALA A 33 -15.38 -1.00 13.68
N THR A 34 -15.27 -1.69 14.81
CA THR A 34 -15.82 -1.22 16.06
C THR A 34 -15.30 0.20 16.30
N SER A 35 -16.15 1.11 16.74
CA SER A 35 -15.84 2.54 16.92
C SER A 35 -14.66 2.83 17.87
N SER A 36 -14.13 1.81 18.54
CA SER A 36 -12.98 1.84 19.44
C SER A 36 -11.63 1.51 18.81
N ALA A 37 -11.60 0.93 17.59
CA ALA A 37 -10.35 0.58 16.94
C ALA A 37 -9.61 1.83 16.42
N PRO A 38 -8.27 1.89 16.50
CA PRO A 38 -7.48 2.98 15.91
C PRO A 38 -7.73 3.12 14.41
N GLN A 39 -7.61 4.35 13.88
CA GLN A 39 -7.86 4.61 12.44
C GLN A 39 -7.00 3.75 11.51
N TRP A 40 -5.76 3.47 11.89
CA TRP A 40 -4.86 2.65 11.10
C TRP A 40 -5.32 1.18 11.02
N VAL A 41 -6.05 0.69 12.04
CA VAL A 41 -6.70 -0.63 12.02
C VAL A 41 -7.93 -0.60 11.12
N GLN A 42 -8.80 0.41 11.31
CA GLN A 42 -10.05 0.55 10.55
C GLN A 42 -9.80 0.63 9.04
N ARG A 43 -8.75 1.34 8.64
CA ARG A 43 -8.39 1.54 7.23
C ARG A 43 -7.47 0.46 6.69
N MET A 44 -6.88 -0.38 7.55
CA MET A 44 -5.76 -1.28 7.20
C MET A 44 -4.64 -0.54 6.44
N ALA A 45 -4.51 0.75 6.67
CA ALA A 45 -3.57 1.64 6.01
C ALA A 45 -3.08 2.71 6.98
N CYS A 46 -1.83 3.08 6.84
CA CYS A 46 -1.18 4.05 7.72
C CYS A 46 -0.15 4.92 7.00
N PHE A 47 -0.07 4.85 5.67
CA PHE A 47 0.84 5.69 4.90
C PHE A 47 0.53 7.17 5.16
N ASP A 48 1.53 7.93 5.60
CA ASP A 48 1.37 9.35 5.93
C ASP A 48 2.31 10.21 5.06
N PRO A 49 1.78 10.80 3.98
CA PRO A 49 2.58 11.66 3.10
C PRO A 49 3.02 12.96 3.76
N GLN A 50 2.28 13.48 4.76
CA GLN A 50 2.62 14.74 5.42
C GLN A 50 3.79 14.55 6.39
N GLN A 51 3.79 13.46 7.14
CA GLN A 51 4.90 13.11 8.04
C GLN A 51 6.01 12.35 7.35
N LYS A 52 5.86 12.06 6.05
CA LYS A 52 6.81 11.28 5.25
C LYS A 52 7.13 9.92 5.87
N ILE A 53 6.08 9.19 6.21
CA ILE A 53 6.16 7.87 6.84
C ILE A 53 5.70 6.80 5.85
N ILE A 54 6.57 5.82 5.58
CA ILE A 54 6.22 4.55 4.96
C ILE A 54 5.80 3.60 6.07
N CYS A 55 4.60 3.07 6.02
CA CYS A 55 4.12 2.15 7.04
C CYS A 55 3.25 1.04 6.49
N GLY A 56 3.16 -0.04 7.23
CA GLY A 56 2.35 -1.20 6.90
C GLY A 56 1.59 -1.73 8.10
N VAL A 57 0.40 -2.25 7.84
CA VAL A 57 -0.44 -2.91 8.83
C VAL A 57 -0.46 -4.40 8.54
N GLY A 58 -0.25 -5.21 9.56
CA GLY A 58 -0.39 -6.65 9.53
C GLY A 58 -1.44 -7.13 10.51
N ALA A 59 -2.21 -8.16 10.16
CA ALA A 59 -3.21 -8.75 11.02
C ALA A 59 -2.98 -10.26 11.16
N ALA A 60 -3.23 -10.80 12.36
CA ALA A 60 -3.19 -12.23 12.68
C ALA A 60 -4.52 -12.65 13.29
N GLN A 61 -5.27 -13.45 12.55
CA GLN A 61 -6.61 -13.95 12.95
C GLN A 61 -6.52 -15.40 13.36
N HIS A 62 -7.38 -15.80 14.29
CA HIS A 62 -7.58 -17.20 14.69
C HIS A 62 -6.31 -17.91 15.22
N ILE A 63 -5.39 -17.16 15.82
CA ILE A 63 -4.22 -17.71 16.50
C ILE A 63 -4.45 -17.62 18.02
N PRO A 64 -4.68 -18.76 18.72
CA PRO A 64 -4.98 -18.75 20.15
C PRO A 64 -3.82 -18.25 21.01
N ASP A 65 -2.57 -18.57 20.62
CA ASP A 65 -1.37 -18.10 21.30
C ASP A 65 -1.11 -16.63 20.96
N LEU A 66 -1.20 -15.77 21.97
CA LEU A 66 -1.05 -14.32 21.81
C LEU A 66 0.34 -13.93 21.31
N SER A 67 1.39 -14.61 21.80
CA SER A 67 2.76 -14.30 21.39
C SER A 67 2.98 -14.63 19.91
N LEU A 68 2.47 -15.78 19.48
CA LEU A 68 2.52 -16.19 18.07
C LEU A 68 1.66 -15.26 17.19
N ALA A 69 0.49 -14.82 17.68
CA ALA A 69 -0.37 -13.89 16.99
C ALA A 69 0.34 -12.54 16.77
N GLN A 70 0.98 -12.00 17.82
CA GLN A 70 1.77 -10.76 17.72
C GLN A 70 2.91 -10.90 16.73
N GLN A 71 3.73 -11.95 16.85
CA GLN A 71 4.83 -12.20 15.91
C GLN A 71 4.34 -12.31 14.45
N THR A 72 3.21 -12.98 14.25
CA THR A 72 2.62 -13.12 12.91
C THR A 72 2.16 -11.77 12.36
N ALA A 73 1.49 -10.96 13.17
CA ALA A 73 1.07 -9.61 12.80
C ALA A 73 2.28 -8.72 12.46
N ASP A 74 3.34 -8.78 13.28
CA ASP A 74 4.59 -8.03 13.07
C ASP A 74 5.25 -8.38 11.73
N VAL A 75 5.37 -9.67 11.43
CA VAL A 75 5.95 -10.14 10.17
C VAL A 75 5.14 -9.64 8.98
N ARG A 76 3.81 -9.71 9.07
CA ARG A 76 2.91 -9.22 8.02
C ARG A 76 3.00 -7.70 7.85
N ALA A 77 3.04 -6.94 8.95
CA ALA A 77 3.21 -5.49 8.90
C ALA A 77 4.53 -5.09 8.24
N ARG A 78 5.64 -5.74 8.62
CA ARG A 78 6.96 -5.53 8.00
C ARG A 78 6.98 -5.90 6.52
N ALA A 79 6.24 -6.93 6.11
CA ALA A 79 6.15 -7.34 4.71
C ALA A 79 5.48 -6.26 3.84
N VAL A 80 4.44 -5.58 4.35
CA VAL A 80 3.81 -4.44 3.67
C VAL A 80 4.79 -3.28 3.52
N VAL A 81 5.49 -2.90 4.60
CA VAL A 81 6.54 -1.87 4.52
C VAL A 81 7.64 -2.25 3.53
N ALA A 82 8.03 -3.53 3.50
CA ALA A 82 9.06 -4.03 2.58
C ALA A 82 8.64 -3.84 1.11
N GLN A 83 7.38 -4.04 0.79
CA GLN A 83 6.86 -3.86 -0.56
C GLN A 83 6.88 -2.38 -0.97
N GLN A 84 6.37 -1.48 -0.11
CA GLN A 84 6.40 -0.03 -0.36
C GLN A 84 7.83 0.50 -0.45
N LEU A 85 8.71 0.05 0.44
CA LEU A 85 10.12 0.43 0.41
C LEU A 85 10.81 -0.05 -0.88
N LYS A 86 10.45 -1.23 -1.39
CA LYS A 86 10.96 -1.72 -2.69
C LYS A 86 10.55 -0.81 -3.84
N SER A 87 9.30 -0.35 -3.87
CA SER A 87 8.80 0.62 -4.86
C SER A 87 9.55 1.95 -4.75
N TYR A 88 9.67 2.49 -3.54
CA TYR A 88 10.44 3.70 -3.27
C TYR A 88 11.90 3.61 -3.74
N MET A 89 12.58 2.50 -3.43
CA MET A 89 13.95 2.27 -3.84
C MET A 89 14.08 2.13 -5.37
N ALA A 90 13.07 1.59 -6.05
CA ALA A 90 13.05 1.53 -7.51
C ALA A 90 12.97 2.93 -8.13
N ILE A 91 12.13 3.81 -7.58
CA ILE A 91 12.03 5.22 -7.99
C ILE A 91 13.38 5.92 -7.81
N LEU A 92 13.99 5.81 -6.63
CA LEU A 92 15.30 6.41 -6.34
C LEU A 92 16.41 5.88 -7.26
N THR A 93 16.43 4.57 -7.52
CA THR A 93 17.41 3.96 -8.42
C THR A 93 17.28 4.52 -9.83
N LYS A 94 16.04 4.61 -10.33
CA LYS A 94 15.75 5.18 -11.64
C LYS A 94 16.17 6.67 -11.72
N SER A 95 15.86 7.45 -10.68
CA SER A 95 16.25 8.85 -10.59
C SER A 95 17.78 9.01 -10.65
N TYR A 96 18.51 8.19 -9.88
CA TYR A 96 19.97 8.20 -9.90
C TYR A 96 20.53 7.81 -11.27
N GLN A 97 20.06 6.74 -11.86
CA GLN A 97 20.48 6.29 -13.20
C GLN A 97 20.26 7.39 -14.25
N ASN A 98 19.10 8.04 -14.26
CA ASN A 98 18.82 9.15 -15.15
C ASN A 98 19.79 10.33 -14.94
N SER A 99 20.25 10.58 -13.71
CA SER A 99 21.18 11.67 -13.38
C SER A 99 22.61 11.41 -13.87
N VAL A 100 22.97 10.13 -14.05
CA VAL A 100 24.32 9.73 -14.53
C VAL A 100 24.34 9.35 -16.01
N ALA A 101 23.19 9.18 -16.65
CA ALA A 101 23.00 8.74 -18.03
C ALA A 101 23.32 9.85 -19.07
N GLY A 102 24.41 10.61 -18.87
CA GLY A 102 24.82 11.69 -19.77
C GLY A 102 25.74 11.29 -20.93
N GLY A 103 26.09 10.00 -21.11
CA GLY A 103 27.02 9.53 -22.14
C GLY A 103 26.82 8.06 -22.48
N ALA A 104 26.82 7.72 -23.76
CA ALA A 104 26.69 6.34 -24.24
C ALA A 104 28.06 5.65 -24.31
N ASN A 105 28.59 5.15 -23.19
CA ASN A 105 29.86 4.41 -23.11
C ASN A 105 29.70 3.12 -22.30
N GLU A 106 30.54 2.10 -22.57
CA GLU A 106 30.57 0.82 -21.86
C GLU A 106 30.79 0.97 -20.33
N ASP A 107 31.57 1.98 -19.92
CA ASP A 107 31.80 2.33 -18.51
C ASP A 107 30.51 2.72 -17.77
N GLN A 108 29.51 3.24 -18.49
CA GLN A 108 28.22 3.62 -17.93
C GLN A 108 27.39 2.40 -17.53
N THR A 109 27.42 1.33 -18.32
CA THR A 109 26.70 0.08 -18.02
C THR A 109 27.22 -0.57 -16.74
N ALA A 110 28.54 -0.55 -16.52
CA ALA A 110 29.15 -1.05 -15.29
C ALA A 110 28.74 -0.23 -14.06
N ALA A 111 28.75 1.11 -14.18
CA ALA A 111 28.33 2.03 -13.11
C ALA A 111 26.85 1.87 -12.76
N GLU A 112 25.97 1.63 -13.72
CA GLU A 112 24.55 1.37 -13.51
C GLU A 112 24.31 0.02 -12.80
N GLN A 113 25.07 -1.01 -13.14
CA GLN A 113 25.03 -2.33 -12.47
C GLN A 113 25.50 -2.24 -11.03
N GLU A 114 26.60 -1.53 -10.76
CA GLU A 114 27.11 -1.28 -9.42
C GLU A 114 26.08 -0.53 -8.58
N ALA A 115 25.50 0.54 -9.13
CA ALA A 115 24.43 1.31 -8.48
C ALA A 115 23.24 0.42 -8.11
N SER A 116 22.76 -0.38 -9.04
CA SER A 116 21.67 -1.33 -8.82
C SER A 116 21.96 -2.34 -7.71
N SER A 117 23.18 -2.89 -7.71
CA SER A 117 23.64 -3.83 -6.68
C SER A 117 23.72 -3.19 -5.30
N THR A 118 24.31 -2.00 -5.23
CA THR A 118 24.41 -1.22 -4.00
C THR A 118 23.03 -0.87 -3.43
N MET A 119 22.09 -0.45 -4.28
CA MET A 119 20.72 -0.14 -3.87
C MET A 119 19.96 -1.39 -3.38
N LYS A 120 20.15 -2.54 -3.99
CA LYS A 120 19.57 -3.81 -3.49
C LYS A 120 20.10 -4.16 -2.09
N SER A 121 21.39 -4.01 -1.86
CA SER A 121 22.02 -4.26 -0.57
C SER A 121 21.56 -3.25 0.48
N PHE A 122 21.46 -1.99 0.11
CA PHE A 122 20.93 -0.93 0.97
C PHE A 122 19.48 -1.17 1.35
N THR A 123 18.61 -1.61 0.41
CA THR A 123 17.23 -1.98 0.70
C THR A 123 17.13 -3.03 1.81
N LYS A 124 17.95 -4.08 1.76
CA LYS A 124 18.00 -5.10 2.82
C LYS A 124 18.41 -4.52 4.17
N THR A 125 19.33 -3.56 4.17
CA THR A 125 19.76 -2.86 5.38
C THR A 125 18.65 -1.98 5.94
N THR A 126 17.95 -1.25 5.08
CA THR A 126 16.85 -0.35 5.47
C THR A 126 15.68 -1.11 6.10
N LEU A 127 15.39 -2.33 5.64
CA LEU A 127 14.36 -3.18 6.25
C LEU A 127 14.65 -3.52 7.72
N ARG A 128 15.92 -3.51 8.15
CA ARG A 128 16.28 -3.69 9.56
C ARG A 128 15.95 -2.46 10.41
N GLY A 129 15.81 -1.29 9.80
CA GLY A 129 15.38 -0.04 10.45
C GLY A 129 13.87 0.10 10.59
N VAL A 130 13.09 -0.80 10.01
CA VAL A 130 11.63 -0.81 10.16
C VAL A 130 11.26 -1.22 11.59
N MET A 131 10.54 -0.35 12.29
CA MET A 131 10.11 -0.58 13.67
C MET A 131 8.63 -0.95 13.73
N ILE A 132 8.27 -1.84 14.65
CA ILE A 132 6.90 -1.99 15.10
C ILE A 132 6.64 -0.87 16.11
N VAL A 133 5.61 -0.09 15.85
CA VAL A 133 5.31 1.12 16.65
C VAL A 133 4.02 1.01 17.42
N ASP A 134 3.15 0.08 17.03
CA ASP A 134 1.88 -0.11 17.70
C ASP A 134 1.32 -1.52 17.50
N HIS A 135 0.52 -1.97 18.47
CA HIS A 135 -0.30 -3.19 18.40
C HIS A 135 -1.72 -2.88 18.86
N TYR A 136 -2.67 -3.52 18.25
CA TYR A 136 -4.07 -3.49 18.67
C TYR A 136 -4.64 -4.91 18.65
N ARG A 137 -5.41 -5.25 19.68
CA ARG A 137 -6.16 -6.51 19.73
C ARG A 137 -7.64 -6.22 19.70
N ASP A 138 -8.32 -6.77 18.73
CA ASP A 138 -9.77 -6.65 18.61
C ASP A 138 -10.52 -7.61 19.55
N ALA A 139 -11.81 -7.37 19.74
CA ALA A 139 -12.68 -8.16 20.58
C ALA A 139 -12.83 -9.62 20.12
N ASP A 140 -12.68 -9.89 18.81
CA ASP A 140 -12.68 -11.22 18.21
C ASP A 140 -11.34 -11.97 18.41
N GLY A 141 -10.35 -11.33 19.06
CA GLY A 141 -9.02 -11.87 19.28
C GLY A 141 -8.03 -11.65 18.15
N THR A 142 -8.41 -10.99 17.06
CA THR A 142 -7.49 -10.59 15.99
C THR A 142 -6.44 -9.61 16.53
N VAL A 143 -5.19 -9.89 16.27
CA VAL A 143 -4.07 -9.00 16.62
C VAL A 143 -3.61 -8.26 15.38
N PHE A 144 -3.50 -6.94 15.51
CA PHE A 144 -2.96 -6.05 14.50
C PHE A 144 -1.62 -5.49 14.96
N ALA A 145 -0.71 -5.28 14.01
CA ALA A 145 0.57 -4.61 14.22
C ALA A 145 0.74 -3.50 13.19
N LYS A 146 1.35 -2.39 13.61
CA LYS A 146 1.77 -1.28 12.76
C LYS A 146 3.27 -1.21 12.71
N ALA A 147 3.85 -1.38 11.52
CA ALA A 147 5.28 -1.19 11.25
C ALA A 147 5.50 0.11 10.48
N GLN A 148 6.63 0.78 10.70
CA GLN A 148 6.94 2.00 9.95
C GLN A 148 8.44 2.29 9.86
N ILE A 149 8.78 3.14 8.88
CA ILE A 149 10.04 3.86 8.77
C ILE A 149 9.76 5.27 8.26
N ASP A 150 10.34 6.28 8.89
CA ASP A 150 10.25 7.67 8.42
C ASP A 150 11.41 8.03 7.49
N LEU A 151 11.19 9.07 6.67
CA LEU A 151 12.18 9.52 5.69
C LEU A 151 13.45 10.08 6.33
N ALA A 152 13.38 10.63 7.54
CA ALA A 152 14.55 11.14 8.24
C ALA A 152 15.46 9.98 8.66
N THR A 153 14.88 8.92 9.23
CA THR A 153 15.59 7.66 9.53
C THR A 153 16.22 7.07 8.27
N PHE A 154 15.46 7.03 7.16
CA PHE A 154 15.98 6.57 5.86
C PHE A 154 17.20 7.38 5.42
N LYS A 155 17.13 8.72 5.42
CA LYS A 155 18.25 9.60 5.04
C LYS A 155 19.46 9.40 5.96
N ASN A 156 19.27 9.23 7.26
CA ASN A 156 20.36 8.92 8.19
C ASN A 156 21.03 7.58 7.84
N MET A 157 20.25 6.58 7.44
CA MET A 157 20.81 5.31 7.01
C MET A 157 21.62 5.45 5.71
N VAL A 158 21.18 6.28 4.75
CA VAL A 158 21.95 6.60 3.52
C VAL A 158 23.31 7.18 3.90
N LYS A 159 23.35 8.21 4.76
CA LYS A 159 24.58 8.87 5.20
C LYS A 159 25.58 7.89 5.80
N ASN A 160 25.11 6.96 6.59
CA ASN A 160 25.95 6.02 7.34
C ASN A 160 26.23 4.70 6.55
N TYR A 161 25.77 4.56 5.31
CA TYR A 161 25.98 3.33 4.56
C TYR A 161 27.33 3.34 3.83
N ASN A 162 28.30 2.60 4.36
CA ASN A 162 29.68 2.60 3.89
C ASN A 162 29.89 2.01 2.50
N GLN A 163 28.96 1.18 2.00
CA GLN A 163 29.06 0.58 0.66
C GLN A 163 28.57 1.52 -0.45
N MET A 164 28.10 2.71 -0.11
CA MET A 164 27.63 3.72 -1.04
C MET A 164 28.66 4.85 -1.14
N ASN A 165 29.07 5.20 -2.37
CA ASN A 165 29.96 6.31 -2.58
C ASN A 165 29.26 7.65 -2.33
N GLU A 166 30.05 8.71 -2.07
CA GLU A 166 29.51 10.03 -1.68
C GLU A 166 28.63 10.68 -2.78
N LYS A 167 28.98 10.46 -4.06
CA LYS A 167 28.18 10.97 -5.18
C LYS A 167 26.77 10.36 -5.18
N MET A 168 26.67 9.06 -4.94
CA MET A 168 25.39 8.35 -4.86
C MET A 168 24.61 8.78 -3.62
N LYS A 169 25.24 8.93 -2.45
CA LYS A 169 24.58 9.42 -1.22
C LYS A 169 23.95 10.78 -1.45
N GLN A 170 24.72 11.73 -1.99
CA GLN A 170 24.24 13.09 -2.28
C GLN A 170 23.06 13.09 -3.27
N ALA A 171 23.13 12.29 -4.33
CA ALA A 171 22.05 12.17 -5.29
C ALA A 171 20.77 11.61 -4.66
N ILE A 172 20.90 10.53 -3.87
CA ILE A 172 19.77 9.92 -3.17
C ILE A 172 19.18 10.89 -2.14
N GLU A 173 19.98 11.59 -1.35
CA GLU A 173 19.50 12.57 -0.38
C GLU A 173 18.75 13.72 -1.06
N LYS A 174 19.25 14.20 -2.20
CA LYS A 174 18.61 15.26 -3.01
C LYS A 174 17.25 14.82 -3.54
N ASP A 175 17.16 13.59 -4.04
CA ASP A 175 15.97 13.10 -4.71
C ASP A 175 14.98 12.37 -3.76
N ALA A 176 15.39 12.13 -2.51
CA ALA A 176 14.60 11.36 -1.55
C ALA A 176 13.20 11.93 -1.31
N ASP A 177 13.08 13.25 -1.13
CA ASP A 177 11.79 13.91 -0.91
C ASP A 177 10.89 13.79 -2.14
N LYS A 178 11.44 14.09 -3.32
CA LYS A 178 10.69 14.01 -4.59
C LYS A 178 10.21 12.58 -4.87
N SER A 179 11.09 11.61 -4.68
CA SER A 179 10.75 10.20 -4.88
C SER A 179 9.71 9.70 -3.88
N PHE A 180 9.71 10.26 -2.67
CA PHE A 180 8.66 9.99 -1.70
C PHE A 180 7.31 10.57 -2.15
N ASP A 181 7.29 11.77 -2.69
CA ASP A 181 6.08 12.39 -3.24
C ASP A 181 5.55 11.62 -4.46
N GLU A 182 6.43 11.02 -5.27
CA GLU A 182 6.04 10.13 -6.37
C GLU A 182 5.41 8.84 -5.83
N LEU A 183 6.02 8.19 -4.84
CA LEU A 183 5.45 7.02 -4.16
C LEU A 183 4.06 7.34 -3.58
N SER A 184 3.92 8.50 -2.92
CA SER A 184 2.64 8.94 -2.36
C SER A 184 1.53 9.03 -3.40
N LYS A 185 1.86 9.49 -4.62
CA LYS A 185 0.90 9.55 -5.73
C LYS A 185 0.54 8.16 -6.26
N GLU A 186 1.46 7.21 -6.23
CA GLU A 186 1.19 5.82 -6.63
C GLU A 186 0.28 5.13 -5.61
N GLU A 187 0.59 5.24 -4.32
CA GLU A 187 -0.21 4.65 -3.24
C GLU A 187 -1.64 5.25 -3.16
N SER A 188 -1.83 6.51 -3.57
CA SER A 188 -3.16 7.15 -3.56
C SER A 188 -4.10 6.67 -4.68
N LYS A 189 -3.62 5.86 -5.62
CA LYS A 189 -4.41 5.31 -6.74
C LYS A 189 -5.03 3.95 -6.42
N HIS A 190 -4.67 3.34 -5.31
CA HIS A 190 -5.13 2.04 -4.82
C HIS A 190 -5.95 2.16 -3.54
#